data_104a8263159d0b160ca90795be719bda
#
_entry.id   104a8263159d0b160ca90795be719bda
#
_cell.length_a   1.000
_cell.length_b   1.000
_cell.length_c   1.000
_cell.angle_alpha   90.00
_cell.angle_beta   90.00
_cell.angle_gamma   90.00
#
_symmetry.space_group_name_H-M   'P 1'
#
loop_
_entity.id
_entity.type
_entity.pdbx_description
1 polymer ?
#
loop_
_entity_poly.entity_id
_entity_poly.type
_entity_poly.pdbx_seq_one_letter_code
_entity_poly.pdbx_strand_id
1 'polypeptide(L)'
;MGNFRLRLGALLRRLIIVALSLGGVLGATIGRIEATEVITVEIGKAMLVQLSTTPKVVMLGNPNIADVVMEDNGLLFLLGKEPGETNLMILHDKGEVLISSPVIVARRRNDTSLLIVGRKYLR
;
A
#
# COMPACT_ATOMS: atom_id res chain seq x y z
N MET A 1 35.33 51.92 22.97
CA MET A 1 34.48 50.87 23.64
C MET A 1 33.25 50.45 22.89
N GLY A 2 32.75 51.19 21.90
CA GLY A 2 31.58 50.79 21.12
C GLY A 2 31.79 49.56 20.20
N ASN A 3 33.01 49.32 19.76
CA ASN A 3 33.29 48.25 18.79
C ASN A 3 33.37 46.84 19.41
N PHE A 4 33.50 46.67 20.71
CA PHE A 4 33.56 45.39 21.39
C PHE A 4 32.14 44.77 21.51
N ARG A 5 31.14 45.58 21.75
CA ARG A 5 29.74 45.12 21.84
C ARG A 5 29.20 44.61 20.47
N LEU A 6 29.59 45.27 19.37
CA LEU A 6 29.23 44.86 18.01
C LEU A 6 29.86 43.54 17.58
N ARG A 7 31.08 43.25 18.03
CA ARG A 7 31.75 41.96 17.76
C ARG A 7 31.15 40.82 18.51
N LEU A 8 30.69 41.01 19.75
CA LEU A 8 30.01 40.00 20.53
C LEU A 8 28.64 39.63 19.94
N GLY A 9 27.91 40.60 19.47
CA GLY A 9 26.61 40.38 18.81
C GLY A 9 26.72 39.60 17.49
N ALA A 10 27.78 39.83 16.73
CA ALA A 10 28.04 39.10 15.49
C ALA A 10 28.46 37.64 15.75
N LEU A 11 29.24 37.39 16.80
CA LEU A 11 29.60 36.03 17.23
C LEU A 11 28.39 35.24 17.78
N LEU A 12 27.56 35.87 18.57
CA LEU A 12 26.32 35.27 19.06
C LEU A 12 25.33 34.95 17.93
N ARG A 13 25.20 35.81 16.95
CA ARG A 13 24.40 35.55 15.74
C ARG A 13 24.94 34.39 14.93
N ARG A 14 26.24 34.23 14.81
CA ARG A 14 26.84 33.10 14.12
C ARG A 14 26.67 31.77 14.89
N LEU A 15 26.74 31.79 16.20
CA LEU A 15 26.47 30.63 17.05
C LEU A 15 25.00 30.20 16.99
N ILE A 16 24.06 31.14 16.95
CA ILE A 16 22.63 30.85 16.81
C ILE A 16 22.32 30.25 15.44
N ILE A 17 22.93 30.76 14.38
CA ILE A 17 22.75 30.22 13.02
C ILE A 17 23.31 28.79 12.90
N VAL A 18 24.44 28.51 13.51
CA VAL A 18 25.05 27.16 13.54
C VAL A 18 24.18 26.19 14.37
N ALA A 19 23.63 26.64 15.50
CA ALA A 19 22.74 25.82 16.32
C ALA A 19 21.42 25.49 15.59
N LEU A 20 20.87 26.43 14.84
CA LEU A 20 19.68 26.20 14.00
C LEU A 20 19.93 25.25 12.83
N SER A 21 21.13 25.27 12.26
CA SER A 21 21.50 24.35 11.17
C SER A 21 21.75 22.93 11.67
N LEU A 22 22.22 22.74 12.89
CA LEU A 22 22.40 21.42 13.50
C LEU A 22 21.07 20.80 13.98
N GLY A 23 20.12 21.63 14.40
CA GLY A 23 18.78 21.17 14.80
C GLY A 23 17.89 20.67 13.65
N GLY A 24 18.19 21.07 12.41
CA GLY A 24 17.44 20.67 11.24
C GLY A 24 17.74 19.28 10.70
N VAL A 25 18.84 18.65 11.12
CA VAL A 25 19.27 17.32 10.62
C VAL A 25 18.72 16.17 11.47
N LEU A 26 18.24 16.42 12.67
CA LEU A 26 17.58 15.41 13.52
C LEU A 26 16.07 15.26 13.26
N GLY A 27 15.54 15.98 12.28
CA GLY A 27 14.14 15.95 11.91
C GLY A 27 13.84 14.86 10.88
N ALA A 28 13.37 13.75 11.37
CA ALA A 28 12.46 12.86 10.69
C ALA A 28 13.03 12.03 9.52
N THR A 29 13.68 10.95 9.84
CA THR A 29 13.36 9.72 9.13
C THR A 29 12.03 9.20 9.68
N ILE A 30 10.93 9.88 9.35
CA ILE A 30 9.62 9.23 9.41
C ILE A 30 9.69 8.17 8.31
N GLY A 31 9.94 6.92 8.72
CA GLY A 31 9.84 5.80 7.81
C GLY A 31 8.47 5.89 7.14
N ARG A 32 8.44 5.97 5.82
CA ARG A 32 7.22 5.79 5.06
C ARG A 32 6.67 4.44 5.45
N ILE A 33 5.60 4.43 6.22
CA ILE A 33 4.77 3.25 6.36
C ILE A 33 4.03 3.18 5.03
N GLU A 34 4.55 2.39 4.09
CA GLU A 34 3.81 2.04 2.90
C GLU A 34 2.67 1.16 3.37
N ALA A 35 1.46 1.69 3.31
CA ALA A 35 0.26 0.91 3.57
C ALA A 35 0.20 -0.21 2.51
N THR A 36 0.26 -1.47 2.95
CA THR A 36 0.08 -2.62 2.09
C THR A 36 -1.33 -2.58 1.53
N GLU A 37 -1.47 -2.45 0.23
CA GLU A 37 -2.78 -2.44 -0.44
C GLU A 37 -3.42 -3.83 -0.32
N VAL A 38 -4.63 -3.88 0.24
CA VAL A 38 -5.40 -5.11 0.39
C VAL A 38 -6.21 -5.35 -0.89
N ILE A 39 -6.04 -6.51 -1.49
CA ILE A 39 -6.79 -6.92 -2.68
C ILE A 39 -8.06 -7.63 -2.23
N THR A 40 -9.23 -7.10 -2.60
CA THR A 40 -10.51 -7.73 -2.29
C THR A 40 -11.18 -8.24 -3.55
N VAL A 41 -11.53 -9.53 -3.57
CA VAL A 41 -12.19 -10.20 -4.69
C VAL A 41 -13.48 -10.86 -4.21
N GLU A 42 -14.54 -10.76 -5.00
CA GLU A 42 -15.78 -11.48 -4.71
C GLU A 42 -15.68 -12.95 -5.15
N ILE A 43 -16.38 -13.83 -4.44
CA ILE A 43 -16.49 -15.24 -4.82
C ILE A 43 -17.07 -15.38 -6.22
N GLY A 44 -16.43 -16.22 -7.03
CA GLY A 44 -16.85 -16.47 -8.42
C GLY A 44 -16.53 -15.32 -9.37
N LYS A 45 -15.77 -14.32 -8.92
CA LYS A 45 -15.31 -13.20 -9.75
C LYS A 45 -13.82 -13.29 -10.00
N ALA A 46 -13.41 -12.80 -11.14
CA ALA A 46 -12.01 -12.59 -11.48
C ALA A 46 -11.69 -11.09 -11.45
N MET A 47 -10.54 -10.75 -10.88
CA MET A 47 -9.98 -9.41 -10.86
C MET A 47 -8.74 -9.38 -11.75
N LEU A 48 -8.65 -8.38 -12.62
CA LEU A 48 -7.46 -8.16 -13.44
C LEU A 48 -6.41 -7.39 -12.63
N VAL A 49 -5.22 -7.95 -12.52
CA VAL A 49 -4.03 -7.29 -11.99
C VAL A 49 -3.05 -7.10 -13.14
N GLN A 50 -2.78 -5.87 -13.49
CA GLN A 50 -1.84 -5.51 -14.54
C GLN A 50 -0.49 -5.17 -13.93
N LEU A 51 0.56 -5.87 -14.39
CA LEU A 51 1.93 -5.65 -13.95
C LEU A 51 2.69 -4.82 -14.99
N SER A 52 3.59 -3.97 -14.51
CA SER A 52 4.46 -3.16 -15.38
C SER A 52 5.56 -3.98 -16.05
N THR A 53 5.89 -5.13 -15.47
CA THR A 53 6.93 -6.05 -15.95
C THR A 53 6.42 -7.47 -15.89
N THR A 54 6.98 -8.34 -16.73
CA THR A 54 6.65 -9.77 -16.72
C THR A 54 7.12 -10.42 -15.42
N PRO A 55 6.23 -11.02 -14.63
CA PRO A 55 6.61 -11.70 -13.41
C PRO A 55 7.34 -13.01 -13.71
N LYS A 56 8.26 -13.38 -12.84
CA LYS A 56 8.96 -14.69 -12.89
C LYS A 56 8.29 -15.73 -12.01
N VAL A 57 7.88 -15.31 -10.83
CA VAL A 57 7.25 -16.17 -9.83
C VAL A 57 5.96 -15.51 -9.34
N VAL A 58 4.90 -16.30 -9.35
CA VAL A 58 3.60 -15.92 -8.76
C VAL A 58 3.26 -16.96 -7.71
N MET A 59 3.06 -16.51 -6.48
CA MET A 59 2.72 -17.37 -5.34
C MET A 59 1.45 -16.91 -4.69
N LEU A 60 0.57 -17.86 -4.44
CA LEU A 60 -0.66 -17.66 -3.68
C LEU A 60 -0.60 -18.53 -2.43
N GLY A 61 -0.89 -17.96 -1.27
CA GLY A 61 -0.71 -18.65 0.01
C GLY A 61 -1.68 -19.82 0.20
N ASN A 62 -2.94 -19.66 -0.19
CA ASN A 62 -3.95 -20.72 -0.10
C ASN A 62 -4.75 -20.85 -1.41
N PRO A 63 -4.48 -21.89 -2.21
CA PRO A 63 -5.14 -22.10 -3.49
C PRO A 63 -6.62 -22.53 -3.37
N ASN A 64 -7.10 -22.87 -2.19
CA ASN A 64 -8.53 -23.14 -1.96
C ASN A 64 -9.36 -21.86 -1.90
N ILE A 65 -8.78 -20.77 -1.38
CA ILE A 65 -9.45 -19.47 -1.21
C ILE A 65 -9.48 -18.70 -2.52
N ALA A 66 -8.37 -18.68 -3.25
CA ALA A 66 -8.25 -17.98 -4.52
C ALA A 66 -7.36 -18.77 -5.50
N ASP A 67 -7.45 -18.42 -6.76
CA ASP A 67 -6.60 -18.93 -7.83
C ASP A 67 -6.05 -17.80 -8.67
N VAL A 68 -4.91 -18.04 -9.32
CA VAL A 68 -4.23 -17.04 -10.15
C VAL A 68 -3.91 -17.65 -11.50
N VAL A 69 -4.36 -16.98 -12.56
CA VAL A 69 -4.02 -17.32 -13.93
C VAL A 69 -3.18 -16.19 -14.50
N MET A 70 -2.01 -16.55 -15.03
CA MET A 70 -1.12 -15.60 -15.69
C MET A 70 -1.24 -15.77 -17.20
N GLU A 71 -1.51 -14.67 -17.87
CA GLU A 71 -1.51 -14.55 -19.32
C GLU A 71 -0.20 -13.90 -19.80
N ASP A 72 0.07 -14.02 -21.08
CA ASP A 72 1.19 -13.32 -21.70
C ASP A 72 1.05 -11.80 -21.52
N ASN A 73 2.17 -11.09 -21.52
CA ASN A 73 2.26 -9.63 -21.34
C ASN A 73 2.02 -9.08 -19.91
N GLY A 74 2.19 -9.89 -18.87
CA GLY A 74 2.07 -9.41 -17.48
C GLY A 74 0.64 -9.19 -17.01
N LEU A 75 -0.34 -9.75 -17.71
CA LEU A 75 -1.73 -9.78 -17.28
C LEU A 75 -1.95 -10.96 -16.34
N LEU A 76 -2.54 -10.69 -15.20
CA LEU A 76 -2.78 -11.68 -14.16
C LEU A 76 -4.24 -11.58 -13.70
N PHE A 77 -4.93 -12.72 -13.71
CA PHE A 77 -6.30 -12.82 -13.23
C PHE A 77 -6.33 -13.51 -11.88
N LEU A 78 -6.87 -12.82 -10.90
CA LEU A 78 -7.08 -13.35 -9.57
C LEU A 78 -8.54 -13.75 -9.39
N LEU A 79 -8.80 -15.04 -9.21
CA LEU A 79 -10.13 -15.61 -9.08
C LEU A 79 -10.45 -15.91 -7.62
N GLY A 80 -11.56 -15.39 -7.10
CA GLY A 80 -12.08 -15.73 -5.78
C GLY A 80 -12.84 -17.06 -5.80
N LYS A 81 -12.46 -18.02 -4.96
CA LYS A 81 -13.06 -19.37 -4.87
C LYS A 81 -13.90 -19.58 -3.63
N GLU A 82 -13.31 -19.36 -2.47
CA GLU A 82 -13.95 -19.54 -1.15
C GLU A 82 -13.74 -18.30 -0.28
N PRO A 83 -14.67 -18.01 0.65
CA PRO A 83 -14.50 -16.88 1.56
C PRO A 83 -13.30 -17.12 2.47
N GLY A 84 -12.48 -16.11 2.64
CA GLY A 84 -11.32 -16.18 3.51
C GLY A 84 -10.27 -15.16 3.17
N GLU A 85 -9.14 -15.30 3.81
CA GLU A 85 -7.97 -14.44 3.62
C GLU A 85 -6.77 -15.29 3.23
N THR A 86 -6.02 -14.80 2.26
CA THR A 86 -4.75 -15.36 1.81
C THR A 86 -3.80 -14.22 1.43
N ASN A 87 -2.68 -14.52 0.82
CA ASN A 87 -1.74 -13.52 0.33
C ASN A 87 -1.27 -13.84 -1.08
N LEU A 88 -1.03 -12.80 -1.85
CA LEU A 88 -0.45 -12.86 -3.19
C LEU A 88 0.95 -12.26 -3.15
N MET A 89 1.92 -13.01 -3.64
CA MET A 89 3.31 -12.57 -3.79
C MET A 89 3.76 -12.76 -5.23
N ILE A 90 4.29 -11.71 -5.82
CA ILE A 90 4.77 -11.69 -7.20
C ILE A 90 6.21 -11.20 -7.20
N LEU A 91 7.10 -11.97 -7.81
CA LEU A 91 8.52 -11.69 -7.88
C LEU A 91 8.99 -11.54 -9.32
N HIS A 92 9.97 -10.67 -9.53
CA HIS A 92 10.71 -10.54 -10.76
C HIS A 92 11.93 -11.49 -10.82
N ASP A 93 12.60 -11.55 -11.96
CA ASP A 93 13.76 -12.44 -12.25
C ASP A 93 14.86 -12.44 -11.17
N LYS A 94 15.11 -11.29 -10.56
CA LYS A 94 16.19 -11.12 -9.56
C LYS A 94 15.73 -11.34 -8.12
N GLY A 95 14.52 -11.87 -7.90
CA GLY A 95 13.92 -11.98 -6.57
C GLY A 95 13.38 -10.65 -6.02
N GLU A 96 13.29 -9.63 -6.86
CA GLU A 96 12.64 -8.37 -6.50
C GLU A 96 11.13 -8.57 -6.32
N VAL A 97 10.59 -8.10 -5.21
CA VAL A 97 9.17 -8.20 -4.92
C VAL A 97 8.41 -7.12 -5.69
N LEU A 98 7.56 -7.54 -6.62
CA LEU A 98 6.67 -6.65 -7.38
C LEU A 98 5.38 -6.38 -6.62
N ILE A 99 4.78 -7.41 -6.07
CA ILE A 99 3.56 -7.33 -5.25
C ILE A 99 3.72 -8.26 -4.05
N SER A 100 3.33 -7.78 -2.89
CA SER A 100 3.15 -8.57 -1.67
C SER A 100 1.93 -8.00 -0.95
N SER A 101 0.78 -8.61 -1.18
CA SER A 101 -0.51 -8.07 -0.71
C SER A 101 -1.38 -9.16 -0.09
N PRO A 102 -2.07 -8.87 1.01
CA PRO A 102 -3.14 -9.72 1.49
C PRO A 102 -4.31 -9.72 0.50
N VAL A 103 -4.93 -10.88 0.33
CA VAL A 103 -6.07 -11.10 -0.54
C VAL A 103 -7.26 -11.54 0.31
N ILE A 104 -8.32 -10.79 0.25
CA ILE A 104 -9.59 -11.11 0.91
C ILE A 104 -10.59 -11.54 -0.15
N VAL A 105 -11.12 -12.75 0.00
CA VAL A 105 -12.23 -13.24 -0.82
C VAL A 105 -13.50 -13.16 0.01
N ALA A 106 -14.41 -12.30 -0.44
CA ALA A 106 -15.67 -12.03 0.25
C ALA A 106 -16.87 -12.50 -0.55
N ARG A 107 -17.91 -12.90 0.16
CA ARG A 107 -19.21 -13.13 -0.47
C ARG A 107 -19.76 -11.80 -0.98
N ARG A 108 -20.39 -11.85 -2.14
CA ARG A 108 -21.18 -10.73 -2.63
C ARG A 108 -22.17 -10.32 -1.54
N ARG A 109 -22.06 -9.09 -1.07
CA ARG A 109 -23.15 -8.48 -0.31
C ARG A 109 -24.32 -8.33 -1.25
N ASN A 110 -25.28 -9.24 -1.17
CA ASN A 110 -26.56 -8.98 -1.78
C ASN A 110 -27.16 -7.81 -1.02
N ASP A 111 -27.27 -6.67 -1.66
CA ASP A 111 -27.97 -5.48 -1.14
C ASP A 111 -29.49 -5.69 -1.01
N THR A 112 -29.91 -6.94 -0.86
CA THR A 112 -31.29 -7.32 -0.66
C THR A 112 -31.88 -6.62 0.57
N SER A 113 -31.08 -6.37 1.58
CA SER A 113 -31.50 -5.60 2.76
C SER A 113 -31.79 -4.14 2.46
N LEU A 114 -31.02 -3.51 1.57
CA LEU A 114 -31.25 -2.14 1.14
C LEU A 114 -32.50 -2.02 0.26
N LEU A 115 -32.77 -3.01 -0.61
CA LEU A 115 -33.98 -3.07 -1.40
C LEU A 115 -35.22 -3.28 -0.57
N ILE A 116 -35.16 -4.10 0.48
CA ILE A 116 -36.27 -4.31 1.44
C ILE A 116 -36.53 -3.04 2.24
N VAL A 117 -35.50 -2.36 2.70
CA VAL A 117 -35.59 -1.07 3.40
C VAL A 117 -36.17 0.02 2.47
N GLY A 118 -35.73 0.08 1.22
CA GLY A 118 -36.27 1.00 0.21
C GLY A 118 -37.76 0.79 -0.07
N ARG A 119 -38.22 -0.44 -0.14
CA ARG A 119 -39.65 -0.75 -0.29
C ARG A 119 -40.50 -0.34 0.91
N LYS A 120 -39.95 -0.44 2.10
CA LYS A 120 -40.64 -0.05 3.33
C LYS A 120 -40.84 1.46 3.43
N TYR A 121 -39.97 2.24 2.83
CA TYR A 121 -40.09 3.71 2.82
C TYR A 121 -40.86 4.27 1.64
N LEU A 122 -41.07 3.51 0.60
CA LEU A 122 -41.85 3.89 -0.57
C LEU A 122 -43.36 3.66 -0.44
N ARG A 123 -43.80 3.11 0.65
CA ARG A 123 -45.21 2.98 1.04
C ARG A 123 -45.60 4.07 2.01
#